data_d0b5a310a87abc1998d0e6379a2fa81d
#
_entry.id   d0b5a310a87abc1998d0e6379a2fa81d
#
_cell.length_a   1.000
_cell.length_b   1.000
_cell.length_c   1.000
_cell.angle_alpha   90.00
_cell.angle_beta   90.00
_cell.angle_gamma   90.00
#
_symmetry.space_group_name_H-M   'P 1'
#
loop_
_entity.id
_entity.type
_entity.pdbx_description
1 polymer ?
#
loop_
_entity_poly.entity_id
_entity_poly.type
_entity_poly.pdbx_seq_one_letter_code
_entity_poly.pdbx_strand_id
1 'polypeptide(L)'
;MTIEEIKSVSIIHYLEATNRKHSYIRKGIYFYLSPYRSERNPSFAVNAKDNFWYDYATCEGGNIINLFQKEHPTYTNHEVLIELQRIIQDNNLQFHVDYVGRDRELQEKEKWKQSCQDRGQDSNTVIDGIYELSHPNLRNYITSRRVDFDIAKKYCKQVHYSVYGKSYYAISFANIEGGMEVRNKFSKRTIGRKSISIVKPDSENNTECCIFEGFFNMLTYETIRKWDMDIGLCLDAKCDYYILNSIGNIKIALPFLSGYKVI
;
A
#
# COMPACT_ATOMS: atom_id res chain seq x y z
N MET A 1 34.20 -13.08 0.32
CA MET A 1 33.54 -12.12 1.23
C MET A 1 32.58 -12.83 2.16
N THR A 2 32.52 -12.42 3.41
CA THR A 2 31.53 -12.94 4.35
C THR A 2 30.12 -12.36 4.07
N ILE A 3 29.09 -13.00 4.60
CA ILE A 3 27.71 -12.50 4.47
C ILE A 3 27.56 -11.10 5.09
N GLU A 4 28.23 -10.83 6.20
CA GLU A 4 28.19 -9.52 6.87
C GLU A 4 28.91 -8.44 6.05
N GLU A 5 30.03 -8.76 5.38
CA GLU A 5 30.66 -7.85 4.42
C GLU A 5 29.74 -7.52 3.25
N ILE A 6 29.06 -8.51 2.66
CA ILE A 6 28.11 -8.28 1.59
C ILE A 6 26.96 -7.37 2.07
N LYS A 7 26.39 -7.61 3.25
CA LYS A 7 25.33 -6.78 3.81
C LYS A 7 25.76 -5.35 4.10
N SER A 8 27.04 -5.14 4.41
CA SER A 8 27.60 -3.81 4.66
C SER A 8 27.83 -2.97 3.39
N VAL A 9 27.67 -3.55 2.21
CA VAL A 9 27.76 -2.80 0.96
C VAL A 9 26.63 -1.79 0.85
N SER A 10 26.95 -0.56 0.45
CA SER A 10 25.97 0.52 0.29
C SER A 10 24.92 0.18 -0.76
N ILE A 11 23.66 0.11 -0.35
CA ILE A 11 22.53 -0.12 -1.26
C ILE A 11 22.41 1.01 -2.30
N ILE A 12 22.74 2.25 -1.93
CA ILE A 12 22.72 3.39 -2.84
C ILE A 12 23.74 3.19 -3.95
N HIS A 13 24.99 2.85 -3.62
CA HIS A 13 26.03 2.60 -4.62
C HIS A 13 25.73 1.38 -5.49
N TYR A 14 25.11 0.34 -4.92
CA TYR A 14 24.62 -0.79 -5.70
C TYR A 14 23.57 -0.38 -6.74
N LEU A 15 22.60 0.43 -6.35
CA LEU A 15 21.56 0.94 -7.26
C LEU A 15 22.16 1.85 -8.35
N GLU A 16 23.10 2.69 -8.00
CA GLU A 16 23.83 3.54 -8.96
C GLU A 16 24.64 2.71 -9.97
N ALA A 17 25.41 1.72 -9.49
CA ALA A 17 26.18 0.80 -10.33
C ALA A 17 25.29 -0.02 -11.27
N THR A 18 24.07 -0.33 -10.86
CA THR A 18 23.06 -1.00 -11.69
C THR A 18 22.18 -0.03 -12.48
N ASN A 19 22.64 1.22 -12.63
CA ASN A 19 22.04 2.29 -13.45
C ASN A 19 20.63 2.72 -13.00
N ARG A 20 20.35 2.63 -11.71
CA ARG A 20 19.10 3.09 -11.10
C ARG A 20 19.31 4.40 -10.38
N LYS A 21 18.60 5.45 -10.81
CA LYS A 21 18.69 6.80 -10.21
C LYS A 21 17.51 7.02 -9.27
N HIS A 22 17.78 7.67 -8.14
CA HIS A 22 16.72 8.13 -7.24
C HIS A 22 15.88 9.22 -7.90
N SER A 23 14.59 9.23 -7.60
CA SER A 23 13.67 10.27 -8.10
C SER A 23 13.75 11.54 -7.26
N TYR A 24 13.91 11.41 -5.95
CA TYR A 24 14.11 12.52 -5.01
C TYR A 24 14.66 12.02 -3.68
N ILE A 25 15.16 12.98 -2.87
CA ILE A 25 15.66 12.74 -1.51
C ILE A 25 14.80 13.52 -0.52
N ARG A 26 14.42 12.89 0.59
CA ARG A 26 13.71 13.55 1.69
C ARG A 26 14.24 13.07 3.04
N LYS A 27 14.80 13.98 3.85
CA LYS A 27 15.34 13.70 5.19
C LYS A 27 16.33 12.53 5.23
N GLY A 28 17.26 12.46 4.26
CA GLY A 28 18.27 11.40 4.17
C GLY A 28 17.75 10.05 3.65
N ILE A 29 16.51 10.01 3.20
CA ILE A 29 15.90 8.85 2.56
C ILE A 29 15.84 9.11 1.06
N TYR A 30 16.38 8.19 0.28
CA TYR A 30 16.40 8.21 -1.17
C TYR A 30 15.21 7.44 -1.71
N PHE A 31 14.39 8.06 -2.56
CA PHE A 31 13.20 7.45 -3.15
C PHE A 31 13.46 7.10 -4.61
N TYR A 32 13.13 5.86 -4.98
CA TYR A 32 13.29 5.28 -6.31
C TYR A 32 11.95 4.75 -6.82
N LEU A 33 11.85 4.59 -8.13
CA LEU A 33 10.92 3.61 -8.70
C LEU A 33 11.42 2.20 -8.31
N SER A 34 10.49 1.29 -8.06
CA SER A 34 10.87 -0.06 -7.60
C SER A 34 11.80 -0.77 -8.59
N PRO A 35 12.93 -1.33 -8.12
CA PRO A 35 13.89 -2.02 -8.99
C PRO A 35 13.39 -3.38 -9.52
N TYR A 36 12.34 -3.95 -8.93
CA TYR A 36 11.84 -5.28 -9.25
C TYR A 36 10.38 -5.32 -9.71
N ARG A 37 9.75 -4.15 -9.93
CA ARG A 37 8.39 -4.05 -10.49
C ARG A 37 8.18 -2.72 -11.21
N SER A 38 7.22 -2.68 -12.13
CA SER A 38 6.86 -1.45 -12.82
C SER A 38 5.91 -0.59 -11.96
N GLU A 39 6.21 0.70 -11.83
CA GLU A 39 5.35 1.68 -11.15
C GLU A 39 5.53 3.08 -11.73
N ARG A 40 4.55 3.96 -11.49
CA ARG A 40 4.59 5.35 -11.96
C ARG A 40 5.08 6.33 -10.90
N ASN A 41 4.88 5.99 -9.63
CA ASN A 41 5.23 6.86 -8.50
C ASN A 41 6.29 6.17 -7.64
N PRO A 42 7.36 6.86 -7.25
CA PRO A 42 8.41 6.28 -6.42
C PRO A 42 7.85 5.81 -5.07
N SER A 43 7.96 4.52 -4.80
CA SER A 43 7.54 3.92 -3.54
C SER A 43 8.64 3.08 -2.87
N PHE A 44 9.74 2.84 -3.58
CA PHE A 44 10.91 2.18 -3.03
C PHE A 44 11.83 3.21 -2.38
N ALA A 45 12.21 3.01 -1.14
CA ALA A 45 12.99 3.95 -0.35
C ALA A 45 14.24 3.30 0.23
N VAL A 46 15.36 4.01 0.23
CA VAL A 46 16.61 3.58 0.87
C VAL A 46 16.97 4.60 1.95
N ASN A 47 17.12 4.14 3.18
CA ASN A 47 17.67 4.93 4.26
C ASN A 47 19.20 4.88 4.19
N ALA A 48 19.83 5.99 3.84
CA ALA A 48 21.28 6.07 3.68
C ALA A 48 22.03 5.80 5.00
N LYS A 49 21.49 6.24 6.15
CA LYS A 49 22.12 6.08 7.45
C LYS A 49 22.13 4.63 7.93
N ASP A 50 21.04 3.91 7.71
CA ASP A 50 20.85 2.57 8.24
C ASP A 50 21.14 1.48 7.19
N ASN A 51 21.52 1.87 5.96
CA ASN A 51 21.77 0.97 4.82
C ASN A 51 20.65 -0.06 4.64
N PHE A 52 19.41 0.42 4.67
CA PHE A 52 18.21 -0.42 4.65
C PHE A 52 17.22 0.10 3.61
N TRP A 53 16.62 -0.80 2.83
CA TRP A 53 15.57 -0.43 1.88
C TRP A 53 14.18 -0.82 2.39
N TYR A 54 13.18 -0.07 1.95
CA TYR A 54 11.79 -0.36 2.21
C TYR A 54 10.92 0.02 1.01
N ASP A 55 10.07 -0.91 0.57
CA ASP A 55 9.07 -0.67 -0.46
C ASP A 55 7.70 -0.44 0.19
N TYR A 56 7.22 0.79 0.07
CA TYR A 56 5.96 1.22 0.66
C TYR A 56 4.72 0.63 -0.01
N ALA A 57 4.84 0.12 -1.23
CA ALA A 57 3.72 -0.48 -1.93
C ALA A 57 3.52 -1.93 -1.52
N THR A 58 4.61 -2.68 -1.26
CA THR A 58 4.55 -4.08 -0.84
C THR A 58 4.66 -4.27 0.67
N CYS A 59 5.01 -3.20 1.41
CA CYS A 59 5.31 -3.24 2.86
C CYS A 59 6.44 -4.23 3.20
N GLU A 60 7.43 -4.33 2.33
CA GLU A 60 8.60 -5.19 2.49
C GLU A 60 9.86 -4.35 2.59
N GLY A 61 10.89 -4.90 3.24
CA GLY A 61 12.17 -4.21 3.39
C GLY A 61 13.29 -5.17 3.76
N GLY A 62 14.54 -4.69 3.67
CA GLY A 62 15.69 -5.52 3.97
C GLY A 62 17.02 -4.87 3.64
N ASN A 63 18.06 -5.70 3.63
CA ASN A 63 19.43 -5.38 3.20
C ASN A 63 19.61 -5.64 1.70
N ILE A 64 20.83 -5.48 1.22
CA ILE A 64 21.18 -5.69 -0.20
C ILE A 64 20.91 -7.13 -0.69
N ILE A 65 21.10 -8.14 0.16
CA ILE A 65 20.84 -9.55 -0.20
C ILE A 65 19.36 -9.76 -0.46
N ASN A 66 18.50 -9.20 0.43
CA ASN A 66 17.05 -9.27 0.24
C ASN A 66 16.60 -8.52 -1.02
N LEU A 67 17.23 -7.39 -1.33
CA LEU A 67 16.93 -6.63 -2.55
C LEU A 67 17.27 -7.46 -3.79
N PHE A 68 18.49 -7.97 -3.85
CA PHE A 68 18.96 -8.76 -4.99
C PHE A 68 18.11 -10.02 -5.20
N GLN A 69 17.71 -10.70 -4.11
CA GLN A 69 16.79 -11.83 -4.18
C GLN A 69 15.42 -11.47 -4.76
N LYS A 70 14.92 -10.26 -4.48
CA LYS A 70 13.69 -9.75 -5.06
C LYS A 70 13.81 -9.44 -6.55
N GLU A 71 14.96 -8.95 -6.98
CA GLU A 71 15.26 -8.70 -8.40
C GLU A 71 15.44 -10.00 -9.19
N HIS A 72 15.91 -11.05 -8.52
CA HIS A 72 16.23 -12.35 -9.12
C HIS A 72 15.53 -13.50 -8.35
N PRO A 73 14.20 -13.63 -8.45
CA PRO A 73 13.42 -14.57 -7.64
C PRO A 73 13.70 -16.03 -7.93
N THR A 74 14.34 -16.36 -9.06
CA THR A 74 14.71 -17.72 -9.45
C THR A 74 16.05 -18.18 -8.91
N TYR A 75 16.85 -17.24 -8.39
CA TYR A 75 18.17 -17.57 -7.85
C TYR A 75 18.07 -18.23 -6.47
N THR A 76 18.88 -19.24 -6.26
CA THR A 76 19.10 -19.81 -4.91
C THR A 76 19.87 -18.82 -4.04
N ASN A 77 19.82 -18.98 -2.72
CA ASN A 77 20.58 -18.13 -1.80
C ASN A 77 22.10 -18.16 -2.10
N HIS A 78 22.61 -19.27 -2.57
CA HIS A 78 24.02 -19.42 -2.94
C HIS A 78 24.36 -18.61 -4.20
N GLU A 79 23.55 -18.71 -5.23
CA GLU A 79 23.73 -17.93 -6.48
C GLU A 79 23.64 -16.43 -6.22
N VAL A 80 22.70 -16.00 -5.36
CA VAL A 80 22.59 -14.60 -4.92
C VAL A 80 23.91 -14.09 -4.32
N LEU A 81 24.53 -14.86 -3.43
CA LEU A 81 25.78 -14.45 -2.77
C LEU A 81 26.94 -14.39 -3.76
N ILE A 82 27.06 -15.37 -4.67
CA ILE A 82 28.11 -15.39 -5.68
C ILE A 82 27.98 -14.19 -6.62
N GLU A 83 26.78 -13.96 -7.13
CA GLU A 83 26.57 -12.89 -8.10
C GLU A 83 26.72 -11.49 -7.47
N LEU A 84 26.25 -11.31 -6.23
CA LEU A 84 26.51 -10.08 -5.49
C LEU A 84 28.00 -9.84 -5.27
N GLN A 85 28.78 -10.86 -4.91
CA GLN A 85 30.24 -10.74 -4.77
C GLN A 85 30.89 -10.29 -6.07
N ARG A 86 30.46 -10.86 -7.21
CA ARG A 86 30.94 -10.48 -8.53
C ARG A 86 30.63 -9.01 -8.82
N ILE A 87 29.38 -8.58 -8.64
CA ILE A 87 28.96 -7.20 -8.88
C ILE A 87 29.72 -6.22 -7.98
N ILE A 88 29.91 -6.56 -6.71
CA ILE A 88 30.67 -5.73 -5.76
C ILE A 88 32.11 -5.53 -6.23
N GLN A 89 32.77 -6.58 -6.68
CA GLN A 89 34.16 -6.54 -7.15
C GLN A 89 34.29 -5.80 -8.48
N ASP A 90 33.43 -6.13 -9.45
CA ASP A 90 33.48 -5.55 -10.80
C ASP A 90 33.21 -4.04 -10.79
N ASN A 91 32.38 -3.56 -9.86
CA ASN A 91 32.03 -2.14 -9.75
C ASN A 91 32.74 -1.41 -8.60
N ASN A 92 33.62 -2.09 -7.87
CA ASN A 92 34.33 -1.53 -6.71
C ASN A 92 33.38 -0.82 -5.72
N LEU A 93 32.29 -1.48 -5.34
CA LEU A 93 31.24 -0.89 -4.52
C LEU A 93 31.75 -0.57 -3.12
N GLN A 94 31.35 0.60 -2.61
CA GLN A 94 31.76 1.06 -1.30
C GLN A 94 30.96 0.38 -0.18
N PHE A 95 31.64 0.10 0.92
CA PHE A 95 31.01 -0.39 2.14
C PHE A 95 30.41 0.76 2.94
N HIS A 96 29.31 0.48 3.60
CA HIS A 96 28.68 1.44 4.51
C HIS A 96 29.46 1.47 5.84
N VAL A 97 29.97 2.63 6.20
CA VAL A 97 30.91 2.80 7.34
C VAL A 97 30.25 2.49 8.70
N ASP A 98 28.95 2.70 8.83
CA ASP A 98 28.19 2.57 10.08
C ASP A 98 27.26 1.33 10.11
N TYR A 99 27.57 0.30 9.31
CA TYR A 99 26.74 -0.91 9.31
C TYR A 99 26.83 -1.67 10.64
N VAL A 100 25.74 -1.74 11.40
CA VAL A 100 25.65 -2.28 12.77
C VAL A 100 24.81 -3.56 12.83
N GLY A 101 25.04 -4.53 11.93
CA GLY A 101 24.61 -5.92 12.11
C GLY A 101 23.09 -6.20 12.24
N ARG A 102 22.80 -7.49 12.45
CA ARG A 102 21.46 -8.14 12.35
C ARG A 102 20.37 -7.57 13.28
N ASP A 103 20.73 -7.16 14.48
CA ASP A 103 19.76 -6.68 15.50
C ASP A 103 19.15 -5.33 15.10
N ARG A 104 19.91 -4.48 14.43
CA ARG A 104 19.45 -3.19 13.93
C ARG A 104 18.57 -3.35 12.69
N GLU A 105 18.86 -4.32 11.83
CA GLU A 105 17.99 -4.65 10.70
C GLU A 105 16.59 -5.08 11.15
N LEU A 106 16.49 -5.87 12.22
CA LEU A 106 15.21 -6.30 12.80
C LEU A 106 14.45 -5.12 13.40
N GLN A 107 15.14 -4.26 14.17
CA GLN A 107 14.55 -3.06 14.76
C GLN A 107 14.06 -2.06 13.68
N GLU A 108 14.87 -1.84 12.63
CA GLU A 108 14.45 -0.97 11.52
C GLU A 108 13.28 -1.59 10.74
N LYS A 109 13.28 -2.89 10.50
CA LYS A 109 12.15 -3.59 9.88
C LYS A 109 10.84 -3.44 10.66
N GLU A 110 10.92 -3.54 11.99
CA GLU A 110 9.77 -3.31 12.88
C GLU A 110 9.34 -1.86 12.89
N LYS A 111 10.27 -0.94 13.02
CA LYS A 111 10.02 0.51 12.99
C LYS A 111 9.39 0.96 11.66
N TRP A 112 9.86 0.42 10.53
CA TRP A 112 9.27 0.72 9.23
C TRP A 112 7.89 0.08 9.06
N LYS A 113 7.67 -1.14 9.54
CA LYS A 113 6.34 -1.77 9.62
C LYS A 113 5.39 -0.93 10.48
N GLN A 114 5.83 -0.51 11.65
CA GLN A 114 5.08 0.37 12.55
C GLN A 114 4.75 1.70 11.85
N SER A 115 5.72 2.34 11.19
CA SER A 115 5.49 3.59 10.45
C SER A 115 4.52 3.44 9.27
N CYS A 116 4.36 2.24 8.71
CA CYS A 116 3.32 1.96 7.72
C CYS A 116 1.95 1.80 8.35
N GLN A 117 1.88 1.18 9.54
CA GLN A 117 0.66 1.06 10.33
C GLN A 117 0.25 2.42 10.89
N ASP A 118 1.21 3.20 11.41
CA ASP A 118 1.00 4.51 12.02
C ASP A 118 0.71 5.63 11.00
N ARG A 119 0.98 5.45 9.71
CA ARG A 119 0.57 6.43 8.68
C ARG A 119 -0.95 6.59 8.56
N GLY A 120 -1.72 5.67 9.13
CA GLY A 120 -3.15 5.83 9.34
C GLY A 120 -3.50 6.65 10.59
N GLN A 121 -2.57 6.76 11.54
CA GLN A 121 -2.72 7.56 12.76
C GLN A 121 -1.87 8.82 12.66
N ASP A 122 -2.34 9.77 11.84
CA ASP A 122 -1.85 11.14 11.93
C ASP A 122 -2.35 11.70 13.28
N SER A 123 -1.47 11.75 14.28
CA SER A 123 -1.79 12.18 15.66
C SER A 123 -2.40 13.59 15.71
N ASN A 124 -2.31 14.32 14.62
CA ASN A 124 -2.86 15.67 14.45
C ASN A 124 -4.17 15.70 13.65
N THR A 125 -4.72 14.53 13.32
CA THR A 125 -6.02 14.44 12.66
C THR A 125 -7.13 14.25 13.70
N VAL A 126 -8.04 15.19 13.79
CA VAL A 126 -9.22 15.14 14.65
C VAL A 126 -10.44 14.98 13.77
N ILE A 127 -11.31 14.02 14.08
CA ILE A 127 -12.59 13.87 13.41
C ILE A 127 -13.58 14.82 14.08
N ASP A 128 -14.07 15.81 13.33
CA ASP A 128 -15.02 16.80 13.80
C ASP A 128 -16.48 16.29 13.72
N GLY A 129 -16.75 15.36 12.79
CA GLY A 129 -18.04 14.70 12.66
C GLY A 129 -18.17 13.81 11.42
N ILE A 130 -19.11 12.87 11.49
CA ILE A 130 -19.47 11.97 10.39
C ILE A 130 -20.96 12.18 10.09
N TYR A 131 -21.29 12.42 8.83
CA TYR A 131 -22.62 12.82 8.39
C TYR A 131 -23.06 12.00 7.18
N GLU A 132 -24.34 12.08 6.84
CA GLU A 132 -24.84 11.57 5.57
C GLU A 132 -24.19 12.32 4.40
N LEU A 133 -23.89 11.58 3.35
CA LEU A 133 -23.20 12.12 2.17
C LEU A 133 -24.13 13.08 1.41
N SER A 134 -23.88 14.39 1.51
CA SER A 134 -24.74 15.44 0.94
C SER A 134 -23.99 16.62 0.34
N HIS A 135 -22.72 16.84 0.70
CA HIS A 135 -21.96 18.02 0.30
C HIS A 135 -21.83 18.14 -1.24
N PRO A 136 -22.19 19.29 -1.86
CA PRO A 136 -22.21 19.44 -3.32
C PRO A 136 -20.89 19.12 -4.01
N ASN A 137 -19.75 19.55 -3.45
CA ASN A 137 -18.43 19.27 -4.03
C ASN A 137 -18.10 17.77 -4.00
N LEU A 138 -18.53 17.03 -2.97
CA LEU A 138 -18.33 15.59 -2.90
C LEU A 138 -19.23 14.86 -3.89
N ARG A 139 -20.48 15.33 -4.04
CA ARG A 139 -21.40 14.87 -5.08
C ARG A 139 -20.77 15.06 -6.47
N ASN A 140 -20.31 16.27 -6.78
CA ASN A 140 -19.65 16.57 -8.06
C ASN A 140 -18.41 15.69 -8.29
N TYR A 141 -17.62 15.44 -7.24
CA TYR A 141 -16.48 14.55 -7.34
C TYR A 141 -16.89 13.11 -7.66
N ILE A 142 -17.92 12.57 -6.99
CA ILE A 142 -18.45 11.22 -7.22
C ILE A 142 -18.94 11.08 -8.66
N THR A 143 -19.78 12.02 -9.11
CA THR A 143 -20.33 11.99 -10.47
C THR A 143 -19.27 12.18 -11.55
N SER A 144 -18.23 13.00 -11.29
CA SER A 144 -17.08 13.14 -12.19
C SER A 144 -16.28 11.84 -12.36
N ARG A 145 -16.39 10.93 -11.39
CA ARG A 145 -15.82 9.58 -11.43
C ARG A 145 -16.76 8.55 -12.06
N ARG A 146 -17.90 9.01 -12.61
CA ARG A 146 -18.97 8.17 -13.19
C ARG A 146 -19.54 7.14 -12.22
N VAL A 147 -19.56 7.48 -10.93
CA VAL A 147 -20.21 6.69 -9.89
C VAL A 147 -21.60 7.29 -9.64
N ASP A 148 -22.61 6.41 -9.55
CA ASP A 148 -23.97 6.79 -9.18
C ASP A 148 -23.98 7.33 -7.73
N PHE A 149 -24.61 8.48 -7.53
CA PHE A 149 -24.58 9.14 -6.23
C PHE A 149 -25.38 8.39 -5.15
N ASP A 150 -26.48 7.73 -5.52
CA ASP A 150 -27.29 6.97 -4.58
C ASP A 150 -26.56 5.71 -4.13
N ILE A 151 -25.81 5.07 -5.04
CA ILE A 151 -24.89 3.98 -4.68
C ILE A 151 -23.82 4.48 -3.70
N ALA A 152 -23.21 5.63 -3.97
CA ALA A 152 -22.23 6.19 -3.05
C ALA A 152 -22.85 6.52 -1.67
N LYS A 153 -24.06 7.05 -1.60
CA LYS A 153 -24.78 7.30 -0.34
C LYS A 153 -25.10 6.04 0.45
N LYS A 154 -25.36 4.92 -0.23
CA LYS A 154 -25.64 3.65 0.41
C LYS A 154 -24.44 3.14 1.21
N TYR A 155 -23.23 3.31 0.69
CA TYR A 155 -22.03 2.69 1.22
C TYR A 155 -21.08 3.66 1.93
N CYS A 156 -21.16 4.96 1.66
CA CYS A 156 -20.24 5.96 2.16
C CYS A 156 -20.93 6.98 3.05
N LYS A 157 -20.11 7.59 3.92
CA LYS A 157 -20.51 8.77 4.70
C LYS A 157 -19.66 9.97 4.30
N GLN A 158 -20.02 11.14 4.78
CA GLN A 158 -19.21 12.34 4.71
C GLN A 158 -18.53 12.55 6.06
N VAL A 159 -17.22 12.73 6.06
CA VAL A 159 -16.46 13.06 7.26
C VAL A 159 -15.96 14.49 7.19
N HIS A 160 -16.11 15.23 8.29
CA HIS A 160 -15.41 16.47 8.56
C HIS A 160 -14.28 16.17 9.53
N TYR A 161 -13.09 16.67 9.23
CA TYR A 161 -11.92 16.44 10.05
C TYR A 161 -10.95 17.61 9.95
N SER A 162 -10.14 17.80 10.97
CA SER A 162 -9.07 18.79 10.97
C SER A 162 -7.69 18.17 11.05
N VAL A 163 -6.73 18.79 10.41
CA VAL A 163 -5.31 18.40 10.42
C VAL A 163 -4.48 19.64 10.71
N TYR A 164 -3.71 19.63 11.80
CA TYR A 164 -2.98 20.81 12.27
C TYR A 164 -3.89 22.06 12.35
N GLY A 165 -5.12 21.92 12.82
CA GLY A 165 -6.09 22.98 12.97
C GLY A 165 -6.74 23.48 11.66
N LYS A 166 -6.41 22.89 10.51
CA LYS A 166 -7.07 23.18 9.22
C LYS A 166 -8.20 22.20 8.97
N SER A 167 -9.41 22.70 8.71
CA SER A 167 -10.61 21.88 8.49
C SER A 167 -10.66 21.34 7.04
N TYR A 168 -11.10 20.10 6.92
CA TYR A 168 -11.29 19.38 5.67
C TYR A 168 -12.59 18.60 5.70
N TYR A 169 -13.08 18.23 4.52
CA TYR A 169 -14.16 17.28 4.36
C TYR A 169 -13.87 16.29 3.23
N ALA A 170 -14.37 15.08 3.37
CA ALA A 170 -14.15 14.01 2.39
C ALA A 170 -15.29 12.97 2.43
N ILE A 171 -15.36 12.16 1.39
CA ILE A 171 -16.09 10.89 1.39
C ILE A 171 -15.33 9.94 2.28
N SER A 172 -16.01 9.24 3.17
CA SER A 172 -15.42 8.24 4.07
C SER A 172 -16.02 6.85 3.84
N PHE A 173 -15.16 5.85 3.93
CA PHE A 173 -15.51 4.44 3.83
C PHE A 173 -14.82 3.68 4.96
N ALA A 174 -15.60 3.11 5.87
CA ALA A 174 -15.10 2.48 7.09
C ALA A 174 -14.39 1.14 6.80
N ASN A 175 -13.40 0.81 7.62
CA ASN A 175 -12.73 -0.47 7.60
C ASN A 175 -12.99 -1.30 8.88
N ILE A 176 -12.58 -2.55 8.89
CA ILE A 176 -12.87 -3.50 10.00
C ILE A 176 -12.12 -3.18 11.30
N GLU A 177 -11.10 -2.32 11.27
CA GLU A 177 -10.29 -1.92 12.44
C GLU A 177 -10.72 -0.55 13.03
N GLY A 178 -11.91 -0.07 12.66
CA GLY A 178 -12.43 1.21 13.12
C GLY A 178 -11.77 2.44 12.48
N GLY A 179 -10.90 2.24 11.51
CA GLY A 179 -10.39 3.32 10.66
C GLY A 179 -11.30 3.56 9.45
N MET A 180 -10.95 4.54 8.63
CA MET A 180 -11.68 4.84 7.41
C MET A 180 -10.77 5.33 6.29
N GLU A 181 -11.06 4.91 5.06
CA GLU A 181 -10.50 5.52 3.87
C GLU A 181 -11.26 6.79 3.56
N VAL A 182 -10.55 7.90 3.37
CA VAL A 182 -11.16 9.17 3.03
C VAL A 182 -10.65 9.69 1.69
N ARG A 183 -11.56 10.22 0.89
CA ARG A 183 -11.23 10.71 -0.46
C ARG A 183 -12.04 11.93 -0.84
N ASN A 184 -11.37 12.90 -1.44
CA ASN A 184 -11.98 13.99 -2.16
C ASN A 184 -11.20 14.27 -3.46
N LYS A 185 -11.52 15.36 -4.16
CA LYS A 185 -10.83 15.73 -5.42
C LYS A 185 -9.31 15.89 -5.25
N PHE A 186 -8.84 16.29 -4.06
CA PHE A 186 -7.46 16.73 -3.81
C PHE A 186 -6.62 15.71 -3.04
N SER A 187 -7.27 14.76 -2.33
CA SER A 187 -6.55 13.86 -1.43
C SER A 187 -7.16 12.47 -1.35
N LYS A 188 -6.28 11.49 -1.15
CA LYS A 188 -6.58 10.13 -0.71
C LYS A 188 -5.75 9.86 0.53
N ARG A 189 -6.39 9.47 1.63
CA ARG A 189 -5.71 9.12 2.88
C ARG A 189 -6.55 8.15 3.71
N THR A 190 -5.94 7.55 4.70
CA THR A 190 -6.62 6.78 5.76
C THR A 190 -6.64 7.63 7.02
N ILE A 191 -7.75 7.64 7.74
CA ILE A 191 -7.86 8.18 9.12
C ILE A 191 -8.04 6.98 10.05
N GLY A 192 -7.27 6.90 11.12
CA GLY A 192 -7.23 5.75 12.01
C GLY A 192 -6.40 4.59 11.45
N ARG A 193 -6.67 3.38 11.92
CA ARG A 193 -5.93 2.17 11.52
C ARG A 193 -6.21 1.80 10.07
N LYS A 194 -5.16 1.39 9.36
CA LYS A 194 -5.30 0.84 8.01
C LYS A 194 -5.72 -0.61 8.08
N SER A 195 -6.77 -0.94 7.34
CA SER A 195 -7.23 -2.31 7.20
C SER A 195 -8.10 -2.47 5.95
N ILE A 196 -8.58 -3.68 5.72
CA ILE A 196 -9.58 -3.97 4.71
C ILE A 196 -10.96 -3.49 5.15
N SER A 197 -11.86 -3.31 4.19
CA SER A 197 -13.28 -3.13 4.45
C SER A 197 -14.04 -4.35 3.92
N ILE A 198 -15.10 -4.73 4.62
CA ILE A 198 -15.96 -5.85 4.23
C ILE A 198 -17.40 -5.32 4.11
N VAL A 199 -18.03 -5.59 2.99
CA VAL A 199 -19.45 -5.31 2.78
C VAL A 199 -20.15 -6.62 2.50
N LYS A 200 -21.12 -6.95 3.35
CA LYS A 200 -21.97 -8.13 3.18
C LYS A 200 -23.37 -7.66 2.81
N PRO A 201 -23.83 -7.93 1.59
CA PRO A 201 -25.23 -7.73 1.24
C PRO A 201 -26.10 -8.73 2.05
N ASP A 202 -27.37 -8.41 2.24
CA ASP A 202 -28.36 -9.03 3.14
C ASP A 202 -28.61 -10.55 2.99
N SER A 203 -27.60 -11.39 2.76
CA SER A 203 -27.73 -12.83 2.72
C SER A 203 -26.68 -13.52 3.59
N GLU A 204 -27.12 -14.37 4.51
CA GLU A 204 -26.29 -15.01 5.52
C GLU A 204 -25.32 -16.10 4.98
N ASN A 205 -25.39 -16.50 3.70
CA ASN A 205 -24.60 -17.59 3.15
C ASN A 205 -24.15 -17.35 1.71
N ASN A 206 -23.41 -16.26 1.46
CA ASN A 206 -22.79 -16.07 0.16
C ASN A 206 -21.63 -17.05 -0.04
N THR A 207 -21.66 -17.79 -1.16
CA THR A 207 -20.58 -18.70 -1.54
C THR A 207 -19.56 -18.06 -2.47
N GLU A 208 -19.78 -16.81 -2.84
CA GLU A 208 -18.97 -16.02 -3.79
C GLU A 208 -18.58 -14.71 -3.15
N CYS A 209 -17.41 -14.20 -3.50
CA CYS A 209 -16.98 -12.88 -3.10
C CYS A 209 -16.24 -12.15 -4.23
N CYS A 210 -16.27 -10.83 -4.18
CA CYS A 210 -15.49 -9.95 -5.05
C CYS A 210 -14.41 -9.23 -4.26
N ILE A 211 -13.21 -9.15 -4.80
CA ILE A 211 -12.10 -8.40 -4.20
C ILE A 211 -11.85 -7.13 -5.01
N PHE A 212 -11.80 -6.00 -4.31
CA PHE A 212 -11.52 -4.69 -4.91
C PHE A 212 -10.27 -4.06 -4.27
N GLU A 213 -9.45 -3.39 -5.08
CA GLU A 213 -8.29 -2.64 -4.56
C GLU A 213 -8.71 -1.48 -3.65
N GLY A 214 -9.82 -0.81 -3.98
CA GLY A 214 -10.30 0.33 -3.23
C GLY A 214 -11.81 0.53 -3.38
N PHE A 215 -12.41 1.28 -2.46
CA PHE A 215 -13.87 1.42 -2.38
C PHE A 215 -14.50 2.08 -3.63
N PHE A 216 -13.77 2.96 -4.35
CA PHE A 216 -14.29 3.51 -5.61
C PHE A 216 -14.45 2.45 -6.69
N ASN A 217 -13.61 1.40 -6.70
CA ASN A 217 -13.74 0.29 -7.63
C ASN A 217 -15.05 -0.48 -7.35
N MET A 218 -15.33 -0.75 -6.07
CA MET A 218 -16.58 -1.36 -5.64
C MET A 218 -17.80 -0.49 -5.98
N LEU A 219 -17.73 0.82 -5.72
CA LEU A 219 -18.82 1.75 -6.08
C LEU A 219 -19.07 1.80 -7.60
N THR A 220 -18.00 1.74 -8.40
CA THR A 220 -18.11 1.66 -9.87
C THR A 220 -18.79 0.37 -10.28
N TYR A 221 -18.38 -0.76 -9.71
CA TYR A 221 -18.99 -2.06 -9.97
C TYR A 221 -20.51 -2.06 -9.65
N GLU A 222 -20.89 -1.58 -8.48
CA GLU A 222 -22.28 -1.43 -8.07
C GLU A 222 -23.08 -0.47 -8.98
N THR A 223 -22.42 0.60 -9.47
CA THR A 223 -23.03 1.53 -10.43
C THR A 223 -23.34 0.85 -11.76
N ILE A 224 -22.39 0.07 -12.29
CA ILE A 224 -22.54 -0.70 -13.53
C ILE A 224 -23.69 -1.70 -13.38
N ARG A 225 -23.72 -2.42 -12.25
CA ARG A 225 -24.81 -3.37 -11.95
C ARG A 225 -26.16 -2.68 -11.89
N LYS A 226 -26.27 -1.51 -11.23
CA LYS A 226 -27.52 -0.72 -11.16
C LYS A 226 -28.02 -0.31 -12.56
N TRP A 227 -27.09 -0.04 -13.49
CA TRP A 227 -27.44 0.38 -14.84
C TRP A 227 -27.62 -0.79 -15.81
N ASP A 228 -27.55 -2.04 -15.33
CA ASP A 228 -27.71 -3.26 -16.11
C ASP A 228 -26.79 -3.30 -17.36
N MET A 229 -25.58 -2.78 -17.17
CA MET A 229 -24.57 -2.79 -18.24
C MET A 229 -23.91 -4.16 -18.28
N ASP A 230 -24.08 -4.86 -19.41
CA ASP A 230 -23.33 -6.09 -19.67
C ASP A 230 -21.85 -5.77 -19.94
N ILE A 231 -21.01 -6.09 -18.97
CA ILE A 231 -19.55 -5.94 -19.06
C ILE A 231 -18.83 -7.31 -19.03
N GLY A 232 -19.58 -8.40 -19.21
CA GLY A 232 -19.02 -9.76 -19.16
C GLY A 232 -18.45 -10.17 -17.79
N LEU A 233 -18.69 -9.39 -16.73
CA LEU A 233 -18.25 -9.61 -15.35
C LEU A 233 -19.44 -9.95 -14.44
N CYS A 234 -20.43 -10.68 -14.94
CA CYS A 234 -21.60 -11.05 -14.17
C CYS A 234 -21.25 -12.13 -13.13
N LEU A 235 -20.99 -11.70 -11.92
CA LEU A 235 -21.32 -12.50 -10.76
C LEU A 235 -22.78 -12.22 -10.40
N ASP A 236 -23.57 -13.27 -10.21
CA ASP A 236 -24.95 -13.17 -9.79
C ASP A 236 -25.09 -12.39 -8.47
N ALA A 237 -26.22 -11.81 -8.28
CA ALA A 237 -26.56 -10.66 -7.44
C ALA A 237 -26.16 -10.71 -5.95
N LYS A 238 -25.46 -11.72 -5.44
CA LYS A 238 -25.27 -11.91 -3.98
C LYS A 238 -23.86 -12.41 -3.65
N CYS A 239 -22.86 -11.55 -3.82
CA CYS A 239 -21.52 -11.84 -3.35
C CYS A 239 -21.09 -10.87 -2.23
N ASP A 240 -20.21 -11.31 -1.36
CA ASP A 240 -19.56 -10.45 -0.37
C ASP A 240 -18.47 -9.62 -1.04
N TYR A 241 -18.25 -8.41 -0.56
CA TYR A 241 -17.22 -7.51 -1.09
C TYR A 241 -16.09 -7.34 -0.09
N TYR A 242 -14.88 -7.63 -0.54
CA TYR A 242 -13.64 -7.40 0.20
C TYR A 242 -12.89 -6.26 -0.47
N ILE A 243 -12.76 -5.14 0.20
CA ILE A 243 -12.06 -3.97 -0.28
C ILE A 243 -10.72 -3.88 0.43
N LEU A 244 -9.64 -4.07 -0.31
CA LEU A 244 -8.28 -4.11 0.27
C LEU A 244 -7.83 -2.76 0.79
N ASN A 245 -8.34 -1.64 0.24
CA ASN A 245 -7.91 -0.27 0.52
C ASN A 245 -6.44 0.01 0.18
N SER A 246 -5.64 -1.04 0.07
CA SER A 246 -4.27 -1.08 -0.44
C SER A 246 -3.91 -2.52 -0.79
N ILE A 247 -3.16 -2.75 -1.85
CA ILE A 247 -2.68 -4.10 -2.25
C ILE A 247 -1.92 -4.78 -1.09
N GLY A 248 -1.17 -4.02 -0.29
CA GLY A 248 -0.46 -4.55 0.89
C GLY A 248 -1.34 -5.21 1.94
N ASN A 249 -2.64 -4.92 1.94
CA ASN A 249 -3.61 -5.51 2.89
C ASN A 249 -4.16 -6.88 2.45
N ILE A 250 -3.73 -7.42 1.31
CA ILE A 250 -4.17 -8.75 0.84
C ILE A 250 -3.96 -9.84 1.92
N LYS A 251 -2.86 -9.76 2.67
CA LYS A 251 -2.57 -10.71 3.76
C LYS A 251 -3.60 -10.66 4.88
N ILE A 252 -4.26 -9.52 5.09
CA ILE A 252 -5.35 -9.36 6.07
C ILE A 252 -6.63 -9.99 5.52
N ALA A 253 -6.85 -9.92 4.21
CA ALA A 253 -8.05 -10.48 3.57
C ALA A 253 -8.02 -12.01 3.48
N LEU A 254 -6.85 -12.63 3.22
CA LEU A 254 -6.71 -14.07 2.97
C LEU A 254 -7.44 -14.99 3.97
N PRO A 255 -7.38 -14.77 5.30
CA PRO A 255 -8.09 -15.63 6.26
C PRO A 255 -9.61 -15.61 6.08
N PHE A 256 -10.19 -14.52 5.57
CA PHE A 256 -11.63 -14.39 5.34
C PHE A 256 -12.10 -15.03 4.03
N LEU A 257 -11.18 -15.30 3.11
CA LEU A 257 -11.51 -15.77 1.76
C LEU A 257 -11.62 -17.29 1.66
N SER A 258 -11.09 -18.03 2.63
CA SER A 258 -11.02 -19.51 2.60
C SER A 258 -12.38 -20.23 2.58
N GLY A 259 -13.47 -19.54 2.91
CA GLY A 259 -14.83 -20.09 2.90
C GLY A 259 -15.60 -19.95 1.59
N TYR A 260 -15.05 -19.18 0.61
CA TYR A 260 -15.74 -18.93 -0.65
C TYR A 260 -15.34 -19.94 -1.72
N LYS A 261 -16.31 -20.30 -2.58
CA LYS A 261 -16.12 -21.22 -3.72
C LYS A 261 -15.61 -20.48 -4.96
N VAL A 262 -15.94 -19.19 -5.07
CA VAL A 262 -15.56 -18.30 -6.16
C VAL A 262 -15.06 -16.98 -5.59
N ILE A 263 -13.94 -16.47 -6.11
CA ILE A 263 -13.32 -15.22 -5.69
C ILE A 263 -13.04 -14.36 -6.93
#